data_d93f273a99a50e9ff621f9c76d002766
#
_entry.id   d93f273a99a50e9ff621f9c76d002766
#
_cell.length_a   1.000
_cell.length_b   1.000
_cell.length_c   1.000
_cell.angle_alpha   90.00
_cell.angle_beta   90.00
_cell.angle_gamma   90.00
#
_symmetry.space_group_name_H-M   'P 1'
#
loop_
_entity.id
_entity.type
_entity.pdbx_description
1 polymer ?
#
loop_
_entity_poly.entity_id
_entity_poly.type
_entity_poly.pdbx_seq_one_letter_code
_entity_poly.pdbx_strand_id
1 'polypeptide(L)'
;MWEINGILENRKKRQEGGKQMKTRRLTKKEMWTFAIGQLGWSILSGIVSTWLVTYYLPTDSSVEAGAKFYVPTGLIIFGVLTILGLITFICRIFDAVTDPWIASLSDRSKHPKGRRIPFMKRAALPFALVTVLIFVSPFGGVDKGQSTNPLNIVWVLVTLILFYLFMTMYCTPYNALISEFGKTQEDRMFISTAISLTFFFGTLLAYLPFALAGPLQSVVPYAWSYRIWFIVLAVFALICMLVPVFKLNEKDFVDAKPSESNAMKSLVKTFKNKEFRKFSLSDIAYWIGLTLFQTGLPFFVKVSMKLDESNTMLFMGGMTVLSACFYPMVSKLVAKFGKKKLVIAGFLGLSLAYVITALIGVVPFLTGMLPGILIVIIAAFPMALLGIIPQAIVADVAEEDAIVTGENREGMFFAARTFAMKFGQSLAMLVFTSLAVLGASQKLDSNDLTASPDGLRIVAIVAVCFCILGAVILSAYDEKKVMKTLSSKAESKE
;
A
#
# COMPACT_ATOMS: atom_id res chain seq x y z
N MET A 1 44.65 10.68 48.66
CA MET A 1 43.96 11.86 48.06
C MET A 1 44.36 12.13 46.61
N TRP A 2 45.59 11.80 46.18
CA TRP A 2 46.06 12.00 44.79
C TRP A 2 45.49 11.00 43.77
N GLU A 3 45.25 9.74 44.11
CA GLU A 3 44.67 8.74 43.19
C GLU A 3 43.18 8.92 42.89
N ILE A 4 42.40 9.45 43.84
CA ILE A 4 40.98 9.70 43.65
C ILE A 4 40.73 10.87 42.69
N ASN A 5 41.60 11.88 42.72
CA ASN A 5 41.54 13.00 41.77
C ASN A 5 41.89 12.58 40.33
N GLY A 6 42.87 11.67 40.15
CA GLY A 6 43.20 11.12 38.83
C GLY A 6 42.07 10.28 38.18
N ILE A 7 41.29 9.54 39.03
CA ILE A 7 40.17 8.75 38.56
C ILE A 7 38.98 9.68 38.18
N LEU A 8 38.75 10.76 38.93
CA LEU A 8 37.70 11.75 38.66
C LEU A 8 38.04 12.59 37.42
N GLU A 9 39.31 12.95 37.20
CA GLU A 9 39.78 13.65 36.01
C GLU A 9 39.70 12.76 34.75
N ASN A 10 40.04 11.48 34.84
CA ASN A 10 39.84 10.53 33.77
C ASN A 10 38.34 10.22 33.47
N ARG A 11 37.47 10.26 34.48
CA ARG A 11 36.03 10.20 34.25
C ARG A 11 35.48 11.46 33.58
N LYS A 12 35.93 12.67 33.98
CA LYS A 12 35.59 13.91 33.29
C LYS A 12 36.11 13.92 31.85
N LYS A 13 37.37 13.55 31.60
CA LYS A 13 37.92 13.44 30.24
C LYS A 13 37.21 12.38 29.38
N ARG A 14 36.69 11.28 29.95
CA ARG A 14 35.80 10.33 29.26
C ARG A 14 34.40 10.87 29.00
N GLN A 15 33.88 11.75 29.86
CA GLN A 15 32.61 12.45 29.63
C GLN A 15 32.75 13.61 28.63
N GLU A 16 33.89 14.29 28.59
CA GLU A 16 34.17 15.37 27.64
C GLU A 16 34.70 14.84 26.28
N GLY A 17 35.22 13.63 26.21
CA GLY A 17 35.69 12.95 24.99
C GLY A 17 34.57 12.36 24.12
N GLY A 18 33.34 12.32 24.61
CA GLY A 18 32.15 12.06 23.80
C GLY A 18 31.78 13.33 23.04
N LYS A 19 32.50 13.72 21.99
CA LYS A 19 32.01 14.69 21.00
C LYS A 19 30.63 14.25 20.58
N GLN A 20 29.56 14.80 21.19
CA GLN A 20 28.25 14.82 20.57
C GLN A 20 28.43 15.45 19.20
N MET A 21 28.49 14.59 18.17
CA MET A 21 28.48 15.07 16.79
C MET A 21 27.20 15.87 16.63
N LYS A 22 27.30 17.21 16.56
CA LYS A 22 26.17 18.08 16.28
C LYS A 22 25.54 17.61 14.96
N THR A 23 24.45 16.88 15.05
CA THR A 23 23.71 16.43 13.88
C THR A 23 23.22 17.64 13.11
N ARG A 24 23.55 17.73 11.82
CA ARG A 24 23.11 18.83 10.95
C ARG A 24 21.68 18.59 10.45
N ARG A 25 21.02 19.63 9.97
CA ARG A 25 19.73 19.52 9.26
C ARG A 25 19.98 19.14 7.79
N LEU A 26 19.01 18.42 7.19
CA LEU A 26 19.04 18.16 5.76
C LEU A 26 18.76 19.46 5.00
N THR A 27 19.47 19.64 3.90
CA THR A 27 19.15 20.65 2.90
C THR A 27 17.94 20.20 2.06
N LYS A 28 17.23 21.13 1.42
CA LYS A 28 16.10 20.80 0.50
C LYS A 28 16.53 19.81 -0.59
N LYS A 29 17.76 19.90 -1.09
CA LYS A 29 18.32 18.96 -2.08
C LYS A 29 18.46 17.55 -1.51
N GLU A 30 18.92 17.41 -0.27
CA GLU A 30 19.03 16.10 0.42
C GLU A 30 17.66 15.51 0.75
N MET A 31 16.67 16.33 1.08
CA MET A 31 15.29 15.89 1.28
C MET A 31 14.69 15.32 -0.02
N TRP A 32 14.93 15.94 -1.17
CA TRP A 32 14.58 15.39 -2.48
C TRP A 32 15.35 14.11 -2.79
N THR A 33 16.66 14.07 -2.46
CA THR A 33 17.48 12.86 -2.59
C THR A 33 16.89 11.70 -1.79
N PHE A 34 16.37 11.97 -0.60
CA PHE A 34 15.65 10.98 0.21
C PHE A 34 14.33 10.58 -0.44
N ALA A 35 13.52 11.52 -0.90
CA ALA A 35 12.23 11.26 -1.53
C ALA A 35 12.32 10.44 -2.83
N ILE A 36 13.43 10.49 -3.58
CA ILE A 36 13.67 9.63 -4.75
C ILE A 36 13.63 8.14 -4.37
N GLY A 37 14.06 7.77 -3.17
CA GLY A 37 13.94 6.40 -2.67
C GLY A 37 12.48 5.92 -2.60
N GLN A 38 11.54 6.82 -2.25
CA GLN A 38 10.10 6.58 -2.28
C GLN A 38 9.61 6.24 -3.69
N LEU A 39 10.06 7.00 -4.70
CA LEU A 39 9.71 6.74 -6.09
C LEU A 39 10.05 5.30 -6.49
N GLY A 40 11.27 4.85 -6.15
CA GLY A 40 11.73 3.50 -6.49
C GLY A 40 10.86 2.40 -5.87
N TRP A 41 10.66 2.42 -4.56
CA TRP A 41 9.88 1.33 -3.95
C TRP A 41 8.38 1.43 -4.27
N SER A 42 7.84 2.63 -4.57
CA SER A 42 6.46 2.78 -5.04
C SER A 42 6.23 2.12 -6.40
N ILE A 43 7.20 2.21 -7.31
CA ILE A 43 7.14 1.51 -8.61
C ILE A 43 7.05 0.01 -8.39
N LEU A 44 7.95 -0.57 -7.59
CA LEU A 44 7.99 -2.02 -7.35
C LEU A 44 6.73 -2.54 -6.68
N SER A 45 6.27 -1.85 -5.62
CA SER A 45 5.04 -2.22 -4.94
C SER A 45 3.81 -2.01 -5.84
N GLY A 46 3.82 -0.96 -6.66
CA GLY A 46 2.79 -0.68 -7.65
C GLY A 46 2.71 -1.77 -8.72
N ILE A 47 3.84 -2.25 -9.26
CA ILE A 47 3.88 -3.36 -10.22
C ILE A 47 3.17 -4.58 -9.63
N VAL A 48 3.54 -5.01 -8.41
CA VAL A 48 2.94 -6.22 -7.83
C VAL A 48 1.48 -6.01 -7.49
N SER A 49 1.10 -4.87 -6.91
CA SER A 49 -0.30 -4.61 -6.54
C SER A 49 -1.24 -4.51 -7.75
N THR A 50 -0.77 -4.00 -8.87
CA THR A 50 -1.56 -3.81 -10.10
C THR A 50 -1.56 -5.06 -10.96
N TRP A 51 -0.39 -5.70 -11.14
CA TRP A 51 -0.19 -6.72 -12.15
C TRP A 51 -0.30 -8.15 -11.65
N LEU A 52 -0.19 -8.41 -10.33
CA LEU A 52 -0.21 -9.77 -9.82
C LEU A 52 -1.47 -10.53 -10.25
N VAL A 53 -2.63 -9.96 -10.00
CA VAL A 53 -3.90 -10.60 -10.38
C VAL A 53 -4.11 -10.54 -11.88
N THR A 54 -3.86 -9.40 -12.51
CA THR A 54 -4.03 -9.23 -13.97
C THR A 54 -3.17 -10.20 -14.78
N TYR A 55 -1.96 -10.51 -14.29
CA TYR A 55 -1.04 -11.42 -14.97
C TYR A 55 -1.38 -12.91 -14.77
N TYR A 56 -1.83 -13.28 -13.57
CA TYR A 56 -2.11 -14.67 -13.21
C TYR A 56 -3.57 -15.09 -13.39
N LEU A 57 -4.49 -14.15 -13.53
CA LEU A 57 -5.89 -14.38 -13.88
C LEU A 57 -6.17 -13.69 -15.22
N PRO A 58 -5.86 -14.36 -16.37
CA PRO A 58 -6.06 -13.75 -17.67
C PRO A 58 -7.56 -13.57 -17.98
N THR A 59 -7.86 -12.63 -18.88
CA THR A 59 -9.18 -12.45 -19.49
C THR A 59 -9.27 -13.23 -20.80
N ASP A 60 -10.48 -13.52 -21.32
CA ASP A 60 -10.62 -14.25 -22.59
C ASP A 60 -9.88 -13.54 -23.72
N SER A 61 -10.01 -12.22 -23.83
CA SER A 61 -9.28 -11.44 -24.84
C SER A 61 -7.76 -11.45 -24.65
N SER A 62 -7.25 -11.62 -23.42
CA SER A 62 -5.81 -11.81 -23.18
C SER A 62 -5.36 -13.19 -23.64
N VAL A 63 -6.19 -14.22 -23.42
CA VAL A 63 -5.90 -15.60 -23.88
C VAL A 63 -5.86 -15.64 -25.40
N GLU A 64 -6.80 -15.00 -26.09
CA GLU A 64 -6.81 -14.84 -27.55
C GLU A 64 -5.55 -14.13 -28.06
N ALA A 65 -5.02 -13.16 -27.31
CA ALA A 65 -3.76 -12.48 -27.58
C ALA A 65 -2.50 -13.29 -27.20
N GLY A 66 -2.64 -14.50 -26.66
CA GLY A 66 -1.54 -15.40 -26.32
C GLY A 66 -1.11 -15.43 -24.85
N ALA A 67 -1.94 -14.93 -23.94
CA ALA A 67 -1.70 -15.11 -22.50
C ALA A 67 -1.76 -16.58 -22.12
N LYS A 68 -0.89 -16.98 -21.18
CA LYS A 68 -0.77 -18.36 -20.68
C LYS A 68 -1.24 -18.47 -19.25
N PHE A 69 -1.70 -19.65 -18.86
CA PHE A 69 -2.03 -19.98 -17.46
C PHE A 69 -0.79 -20.53 -16.76
N TYR A 70 -0.40 -19.93 -15.65
CA TYR A 70 0.75 -20.34 -14.83
C TYR A 70 0.31 -21.08 -13.57
N VAL A 71 -0.82 -20.67 -13.00
CA VAL A 71 -1.42 -21.27 -11.79
C VAL A 71 -2.89 -21.61 -12.08
N PRO A 72 -3.47 -22.60 -11.39
CA PRO A 72 -4.88 -22.87 -11.53
C PRO A 72 -5.72 -21.66 -11.09
N THR A 73 -6.68 -21.28 -11.91
CA THR A 73 -7.54 -20.10 -11.68
C THR A 73 -8.93 -20.47 -11.17
N GLY A 74 -9.26 -21.79 -11.10
CA GLY A 74 -10.53 -22.29 -10.60
C GLY A 74 -10.68 -22.20 -9.09
N LEU A 75 -11.92 -22.40 -8.60
CA LEU A 75 -12.28 -22.44 -7.20
C LEU A 75 -11.97 -23.82 -6.57
N ILE A 76 -10.69 -24.17 -6.54
CA ILE A 76 -10.22 -25.51 -6.18
C ILE A 76 -10.24 -25.70 -4.65
N ILE A 77 -10.04 -24.61 -3.87
CA ILE A 77 -9.94 -24.68 -2.42
C ILE A 77 -11.34 -24.59 -1.82
N PHE A 78 -11.83 -25.69 -1.27
CA PHE A 78 -13.17 -25.85 -0.69
C PHE A 78 -14.32 -25.44 -1.65
N GLY A 79 -14.06 -25.38 -2.98
CA GLY A 79 -15.06 -24.98 -3.98
C GLY A 79 -15.41 -23.47 -3.96
N VAL A 80 -14.67 -22.65 -3.21
CA VAL A 80 -14.97 -21.21 -3.03
C VAL A 80 -13.78 -20.29 -3.19
N LEU A 81 -12.54 -20.80 -3.12
CA LEU A 81 -11.33 -19.98 -3.15
C LEU A 81 -10.38 -20.42 -4.27
N THR A 82 -9.73 -19.44 -4.89
CA THR A 82 -8.63 -19.66 -5.83
C THR A 82 -7.29 -19.85 -5.12
N ILE A 83 -6.37 -20.58 -5.73
CA ILE A 83 -5.00 -20.74 -5.22
C ILE A 83 -4.29 -19.39 -5.14
N LEU A 84 -4.42 -18.54 -6.16
CA LEU A 84 -3.80 -17.22 -6.19
C LEU A 84 -4.32 -16.35 -5.03
N GLY A 85 -5.62 -16.36 -4.77
CA GLY A 85 -6.22 -15.64 -3.65
C GLY A 85 -5.66 -16.07 -2.30
N LEU A 86 -5.53 -17.39 -2.08
CA LEU A 86 -4.96 -17.93 -0.85
C LEU A 86 -3.47 -17.54 -0.70
N ILE A 87 -2.67 -17.64 -1.75
CA ILE A 87 -1.26 -17.25 -1.75
C ILE A 87 -1.13 -15.78 -1.36
N THR A 88 -1.88 -14.90 -2.01
CA THR A 88 -1.83 -13.45 -1.72
C THR A 88 -2.26 -13.15 -0.30
N PHE A 89 -3.29 -13.82 0.22
CA PHE A 89 -3.75 -13.67 1.58
C PHE A 89 -2.66 -14.07 2.61
N ILE A 90 -2.07 -15.26 2.45
CA ILE A 90 -0.99 -15.75 3.32
C ILE A 90 0.22 -14.81 3.29
N CYS A 91 0.66 -14.40 2.11
CA CYS A 91 1.82 -13.52 1.94
C CYS A 91 1.60 -12.13 2.55
N ARG A 92 0.39 -11.60 2.50
CA ARG A 92 0.05 -10.32 3.14
C ARG A 92 0.00 -10.41 4.67
N ILE A 93 -0.49 -11.54 5.22
CA ILE A 93 -0.40 -11.78 6.67
C ILE A 93 1.07 -11.87 7.09
N PHE A 94 1.89 -12.59 6.33
CA PHE A 94 3.33 -12.66 6.56
C PHE A 94 3.96 -11.25 6.58
N ASP A 95 3.63 -10.40 5.60
CA ASP A 95 4.07 -9.00 5.52
C ASP A 95 3.66 -8.21 6.78
N ALA A 96 2.41 -8.33 7.22
CA ALA A 96 1.92 -7.64 8.41
C ALA A 96 2.65 -8.06 9.71
N VAL A 97 3.08 -9.32 9.80
CA VAL A 97 3.83 -9.85 10.95
C VAL A 97 5.31 -9.45 10.88
N THR A 98 5.89 -9.39 9.69
CA THR A 98 7.31 -9.06 9.52
C THR A 98 7.61 -7.57 9.74
N ASP A 99 6.65 -6.67 9.58
CA ASP A 99 6.84 -5.22 9.81
C ASP A 99 7.37 -4.88 11.21
N PRO A 100 6.72 -5.27 12.32
CA PRO A 100 7.24 -4.98 13.65
C PRO A 100 8.55 -5.73 13.95
N TRP A 101 8.76 -6.88 13.34
CA TRP A 101 10.01 -7.64 13.50
C TRP A 101 11.18 -6.92 12.86
N ILE A 102 11.06 -6.48 11.61
CA ILE A 102 12.09 -5.72 10.90
C ILE A 102 12.31 -4.34 11.55
N ALA A 103 11.25 -3.67 12.00
CA ALA A 103 11.36 -2.42 12.76
C ALA A 103 12.26 -2.62 13.99
N SER A 104 11.99 -3.65 14.79
CA SER A 104 12.77 -3.99 15.98
C SER A 104 14.22 -4.33 15.64
N LEU A 105 14.47 -5.10 14.56
CA LEU A 105 15.83 -5.45 14.12
C LEU A 105 16.61 -4.21 13.67
N SER A 106 15.97 -3.32 12.91
CA SER A 106 16.61 -2.09 12.44
C SER A 106 16.91 -1.13 13.61
N ASP A 107 16.01 -1.00 14.56
CA ASP A 107 16.16 -0.11 15.72
C ASP A 107 17.27 -0.57 16.68
N ARG A 108 17.52 -1.87 16.78
CA ARG A 108 18.60 -2.47 17.58
C ARG A 108 19.96 -2.51 16.87
N SER A 109 20.02 -2.17 15.59
CA SER A 109 21.25 -2.27 14.80
C SER A 109 22.33 -1.33 15.32
N LYS A 110 23.54 -1.88 15.50
CA LYS A 110 24.76 -1.14 15.91
C LYS A 110 25.74 -0.94 14.74
N HIS A 111 25.25 -0.98 13.50
CA HIS A 111 26.10 -0.90 12.31
C HIS A 111 26.86 0.44 12.23
N PRO A 112 28.16 0.46 11.85
CA PRO A 112 28.98 1.66 11.85
C PRO A 112 28.54 2.76 10.88
N LYS A 113 27.71 2.45 9.86
CA LYS A 113 27.16 3.41 8.88
C LYS A 113 25.74 3.89 9.19
N GLY A 114 25.20 3.62 10.38
CA GLY A 114 23.83 3.94 10.76
C GLY A 114 22.99 2.69 11.03
N ARG A 115 21.79 2.87 11.58
CA ARG A 115 20.89 1.77 11.97
C ARG A 115 20.03 1.29 10.82
N ARG A 116 19.54 2.20 9.97
CA ARG A 116 18.46 2.00 9.00
C ARG A 116 18.95 1.90 7.55
N ILE A 117 19.85 2.79 7.10
CA ILE A 117 20.37 2.79 5.73
C ILE A 117 21.04 1.45 5.36
N PRO A 118 21.78 0.74 6.24
CA PRO A 118 22.33 -0.56 5.90
C PRO A 118 21.28 -1.65 5.58
N PHE A 119 20.10 -1.59 6.21
CA PHE A 119 18.98 -2.48 5.87
C PHE A 119 18.45 -2.18 4.48
N MET A 120 18.20 -0.90 4.19
CA MET A 120 17.75 -0.43 2.87
C MET A 120 18.73 -0.86 1.77
N LYS A 121 20.04 -0.71 2.02
CA LYS A 121 21.09 -1.12 1.07
C LYS A 121 21.03 -2.61 0.73
N ARG A 122 20.86 -3.47 1.74
CA ARG A 122 20.82 -4.93 1.55
C ARG A 122 19.53 -5.38 0.88
N ALA A 123 18.44 -4.65 1.09
CA ALA A 123 17.13 -5.00 0.56
C ALA A 123 16.91 -4.52 -0.89
N ALA A 124 17.51 -3.41 -1.32
CA ALA A 124 17.18 -2.75 -2.58
C ALA A 124 17.33 -3.67 -3.80
N LEU A 125 18.47 -4.33 -3.96
CA LEU A 125 18.72 -5.23 -5.11
C LEU A 125 17.84 -6.49 -5.06
N PRO A 126 17.77 -7.26 -3.95
CA PRO A 126 16.86 -8.40 -3.88
C PRO A 126 15.39 -8.01 -4.10
N PHE A 127 14.95 -6.86 -3.60
CA PHE A 127 13.59 -6.36 -3.79
C PHE A 127 13.25 -6.16 -5.27
N ALA A 128 14.11 -5.45 -6.01
CA ALA A 128 13.93 -5.23 -7.44
C ALA A 128 13.98 -6.55 -8.23
N LEU A 129 14.94 -7.43 -7.91
CA LEU A 129 15.09 -8.72 -8.59
C LEU A 129 13.86 -9.62 -8.38
N VAL A 130 13.43 -9.77 -7.13
CA VAL A 130 12.28 -10.63 -6.80
C VAL A 130 10.99 -10.08 -7.41
N THR A 131 10.82 -8.76 -7.51
CA THR A 131 9.68 -8.15 -8.21
C THR A 131 9.57 -8.66 -9.65
N VAL A 132 10.69 -8.76 -10.36
CA VAL A 132 10.71 -9.33 -11.73
C VAL A 132 10.45 -10.83 -11.70
N LEU A 133 11.08 -11.57 -10.78
CA LEU A 133 10.96 -13.02 -10.67
C LEU A 133 9.53 -13.50 -10.40
N ILE A 134 8.68 -12.70 -9.75
CA ILE A 134 7.25 -13.01 -9.61
C ILE A 134 6.62 -13.28 -10.98
N PHE A 135 6.97 -12.50 -12.01
CA PHE A 135 6.37 -12.59 -13.35
C PHE A 135 7.16 -13.47 -14.33
N VAL A 136 8.28 -14.05 -13.91
CA VAL A 136 9.15 -14.89 -14.73
C VAL A 136 9.24 -16.28 -14.09
N SER A 137 8.22 -17.11 -14.33
CA SER A 137 8.28 -18.50 -13.89
C SER A 137 9.18 -19.32 -14.80
N PRO A 138 10.13 -20.11 -14.22
CA PRO A 138 11.00 -21.01 -14.99
C PRO A 138 10.26 -22.24 -15.51
N PHE A 139 9.06 -22.56 -14.98
CA PHE A 139 8.32 -23.77 -15.35
C PHE A 139 7.34 -23.56 -16.52
N GLY A 140 7.31 -22.34 -17.08
CA GLY A 140 6.45 -22.00 -18.20
C GLY A 140 4.97 -21.90 -17.86
N GLY A 141 4.19 -21.30 -18.74
CA GLY A 141 2.74 -21.27 -18.71
C GLY A 141 2.16 -22.18 -19.80
N VAL A 142 0.93 -22.60 -19.62
CA VAL A 142 0.19 -23.52 -20.49
C VAL A 142 -0.96 -22.83 -21.21
N ASP A 143 -1.43 -23.42 -22.30
CA ASP A 143 -2.62 -22.95 -23.01
C ASP A 143 -3.92 -23.34 -22.27
N LYS A 144 -5.01 -22.71 -22.65
CA LYS A 144 -6.35 -23.04 -22.16
C LYS A 144 -6.65 -24.52 -22.43
N GLY A 145 -7.21 -25.21 -21.41
CA GLY A 145 -7.49 -26.65 -21.49
C GLY A 145 -6.33 -27.56 -21.04
N GLN A 146 -5.18 -27.03 -20.69
CA GLN A 146 -4.03 -27.79 -20.20
C GLN A 146 -3.84 -27.63 -18.69
N SER A 147 -3.28 -28.68 -18.05
CA SER A 147 -2.96 -28.63 -16.62
C SER A 147 -1.71 -27.80 -16.35
N THR A 148 -1.80 -26.89 -15.41
CA THR A 148 -0.66 -26.04 -14.99
C THR A 148 0.36 -26.86 -14.19
N ASN A 149 1.65 -26.48 -14.27
CA ASN A 149 2.68 -27.13 -13.46
C ASN A 149 2.56 -26.71 -11.99
N PRO A 150 2.39 -27.65 -11.03
CA PRO A 150 2.28 -27.32 -9.61
C PRO A 150 3.47 -26.54 -9.02
N LEU A 151 4.66 -26.68 -9.61
CA LEU A 151 5.84 -25.93 -9.21
C LEU A 151 5.67 -24.41 -9.41
N ASN A 152 4.79 -23.97 -10.31
CA ASN A 152 4.45 -22.56 -10.45
C ASN A 152 3.78 -22.00 -9.20
N ILE A 153 2.96 -22.80 -8.49
CA ILE A 153 2.32 -22.39 -7.23
C ILE A 153 3.39 -22.12 -6.17
N VAL A 154 4.36 -23.03 -6.05
CA VAL A 154 5.48 -22.87 -5.11
C VAL A 154 6.34 -21.66 -5.50
N TRP A 155 6.60 -21.48 -6.78
CA TRP A 155 7.37 -20.33 -7.30
C TRP A 155 6.72 -19.00 -6.94
N VAL A 156 5.43 -18.84 -7.20
CA VAL A 156 4.68 -17.62 -6.88
C VAL A 156 4.64 -17.39 -5.37
N LEU A 157 4.40 -18.42 -4.58
CA LEU A 157 4.38 -18.33 -3.12
C LEU A 157 5.75 -17.85 -2.58
N VAL A 158 6.83 -18.51 -2.97
CA VAL A 158 8.18 -18.19 -2.47
C VAL A 158 8.62 -16.80 -2.93
N THR A 159 8.44 -16.47 -4.20
CA THR A 159 8.82 -15.15 -4.72
C THR A 159 7.98 -14.04 -4.09
N LEU A 160 6.71 -14.26 -3.83
CA LEU A 160 5.85 -13.25 -3.19
C LEU A 160 6.18 -13.08 -1.70
N ILE A 161 6.52 -14.15 -0.97
CA ILE A 161 7.04 -14.05 0.42
C ILE A 161 8.34 -13.25 0.45
N LEU A 162 9.28 -13.55 -0.44
CA LEU A 162 10.55 -12.83 -0.53
C LEU A 162 10.34 -11.36 -0.93
N PHE A 163 9.41 -11.09 -1.83
CA PHE A 163 9.02 -9.74 -2.21
C PHE A 163 8.58 -8.92 -0.99
N TYR A 164 7.63 -9.43 -0.19
CA TYR A 164 7.16 -8.73 0.99
C TYR A 164 8.25 -8.59 2.05
N LEU A 165 9.08 -9.60 2.24
CA LEU A 165 10.21 -9.53 3.16
C LEU A 165 11.18 -8.39 2.78
N PHE A 166 11.62 -8.33 1.53
CA PHE A 166 12.56 -7.30 1.08
C PHE A 166 11.89 -5.92 0.98
N MET A 167 10.61 -5.86 0.62
CA MET A 167 9.82 -4.64 0.69
C MET A 167 9.83 -4.09 2.12
N THR A 168 9.48 -4.90 3.12
CA THR A 168 9.49 -4.49 4.53
C THR A 168 10.89 -4.09 5.00
N MET A 169 11.94 -4.83 4.59
CA MET A 169 13.33 -4.51 4.92
C MET A 169 13.79 -3.15 4.35
N TYR A 170 13.20 -2.70 3.25
CA TYR A 170 13.46 -1.38 2.68
C TYR A 170 12.53 -0.31 3.26
N CYS A 171 11.22 -0.54 3.22
CA CYS A 171 10.20 0.47 3.51
C CYS A 171 10.10 0.82 5.00
N THR A 172 10.22 -0.16 5.91
CA THR A 172 10.08 0.08 7.34
C THR A 172 11.20 0.98 7.89
N PRO A 173 12.50 0.71 7.62
CA PRO A 173 13.57 1.65 7.98
C PRO A 173 13.47 3.00 7.26
N TYR A 174 13.05 3.02 5.98
CA TYR A 174 12.84 4.23 5.21
C TYR A 174 11.80 5.14 5.87
N ASN A 175 10.61 4.60 6.18
CA ASN A 175 9.53 5.37 6.79
C ASN A 175 9.91 5.93 8.17
N ALA A 176 10.68 5.17 8.93
CA ALA A 176 11.15 5.61 10.23
C ALA A 176 12.19 6.76 10.14
N LEU A 177 12.96 6.84 9.04
CA LEU A 177 13.87 7.97 8.80
C LEU A 177 13.12 9.29 8.53
N ILE A 178 11.85 9.26 8.11
CA ILE A 178 11.06 10.48 7.87
C ILE A 178 11.00 11.35 9.13
N SER A 179 10.70 10.75 10.28
CA SER A 179 10.63 11.47 11.56
C SER A 179 12.00 11.88 12.09
N GLU A 180 13.04 11.09 11.82
CA GLU A 180 14.41 11.36 12.27
C GLU A 180 15.11 12.45 11.44
N PHE A 181 14.83 12.51 10.14
CA PHE A 181 15.34 13.53 9.23
C PHE A 181 14.59 14.86 9.32
N GLY A 182 13.29 14.80 9.60
CA GLY A 182 12.44 15.98 9.80
C GLY A 182 12.59 16.58 11.19
N LYS A 183 13.64 17.37 11.44
CA LYS A 183 13.91 17.95 12.77
C LYS A 183 12.96 19.07 13.15
N THR A 184 12.46 19.83 12.17
CA THR A 184 11.47 20.89 12.38
C THR A 184 10.15 20.52 11.74
N GLN A 185 9.07 21.22 12.10
CA GLN A 185 7.76 21.04 11.47
C GLN A 185 7.81 21.35 9.97
N GLU A 186 8.57 22.37 9.58
CA GLU A 186 8.77 22.74 8.17
C GLU A 186 9.48 21.62 7.40
N ASP A 187 10.55 21.03 7.97
CA ASP A 187 11.28 19.91 7.35
C ASP A 187 10.39 18.69 7.17
N ARG A 188 9.59 18.34 8.21
CA ARG A 188 8.64 17.22 8.16
C ARG A 188 7.58 17.42 7.09
N MET A 189 7.04 18.64 6.99
CA MET A 189 6.06 19.00 5.97
C MET A 189 6.65 18.86 4.56
N PHE A 190 7.86 19.40 4.34
CA PHE A 190 8.55 19.32 3.06
C PHE A 190 8.85 17.87 2.65
N ILE A 191 9.43 17.06 3.57
CA ILE A 191 9.74 15.65 3.32
C ILE A 191 8.45 14.89 2.99
N SER A 192 7.38 15.08 3.78
CA SER A 192 6.10 14.41 3.55
C SER A 192 5.48 14.78 2.21
N THR A 193 5.56 16.05 1.80
CA THR A 193 5.08 16.50 0.49
C THR A 193 5.88 15.87 -0.66
N ALA A 194 7.22 15.88 -0.55
CA ALA A 194 8.09 15.28 -1.55
C ALA A 194 7.87 13.77 -1.69
N ILE A 195 7.69 13.07 -0.56
CA ILE A 195 7.36 11.64 -0.52
C ILE A 195 6.00 11.36 -1.17
N SER A 196 4.98 12.17 -0.88
CA SER A 196 3.65 12.00 -1.47
C SER A 196 3.67 12.18 -2.98
N LEU A 197 4.41 13.18 -3.48
CA LEU A 197 4.59 13.38 -4.93
C LEU A 197 5.31 12.20 -5.58
N THR A 198 6.41 11.75 -5.00
CA THR A 198 7.18 10.62 -5.55
C THR A 198 6.42 9.30 -5.46
N PHE A 199 5.62 9.10 -4.41
CA PHE A 199 4.70 7.95 -4.30
C PHE A 199 3.66 7.96 -5.43
N PHE A 200 3.05 9.12 -5.67
CA PHE A 200 2.08 9.30 -6.75
C PHE A 200 2.68 8.95 -8.12
N PHE A 201 3.83 9.56 -8.45
CA PHE A 201 4.49 9.30 -9.73
C PHE A 201 4.95 7.82 -9.85
N GLY A 202 5.44 7.22 -8.77
CA GLY A 202 5.85 5.82 -8.77
C GLY A 202 4.69 4.86 -9.01
N THR A 203 3.55 5.11 -8.37
CA THR A 203 2.33 4.34 -8.59
C THR A 203 1.82 4.49 -10.02
N LEU A 204 1.84 5.72 -10.57
CA LEU A 204 1.41 5.96 -11.95
C LEU A 204 2.33 5.23 -12.95
N LEU A 205 3.64 5.23 -12.74
CA LEU A 205 4.59 4.51 -13.59
C LEU A 205 4.34 2.99 -13.60
N ALA A 206 3.81 2.41 -12.52
CA ALA A 206 3.45 1.00 -12.49
C ALA A 206 2.32 0.62 -13.46
N TYR A 207 1.51 1.58 -13.90
CA TYR A 207 0.47 1.39 -14.93
C TYR A 207 0.99 1.53 -16.36
N LEU A 208 2.22 1.99 -16.55
CA LEU A 208 2.82 2.24 -17.86
C LEU A 208 2.78 1.02 -18.82
N PRO A 209 3.00 -0.23 -18.34
CA PRO A 209 2.92 -1.40 -19.21
C PRO A 209 1.56 -1.60 -19.89
N PHE A 210 0.43 -1.11 -19.31
CA PHE A 210 -0.88 -1.16 -19.98
C PHE A 210 -0.90 -0.36 -21.29
N ALA A 211 -0.18 0.77 -21.34
CA ALA A 211 -0.11 1.60 -22.52
C ALA A 211 0.97 1.16 -23.52
N LEU A 212 2.06 0.56 -23.04
CA LEU A 212 3.26 0.36 -23.84
C LEU A 212 3.53 -1.09 -24.22
N ALA A 213 2.85 -2.07 -23.62
CA ALA A 213 3.07 -3.48 -23.98
C ALA A 213 2.43 -3.86 -25.34
N GLY A 214 1.28 -3.23 -25.69
CA GLY A 214 0.56 -3.54 -26.93
C GLY A 214 1.43 -3.49 -28.19
N PRO A 215 2.16 -2.42 -28.49
CA PRO A 215 3.05 -2.35 -29.64
C PRO A 215 4.16 -3.43 -29.65
N LEU A 216 4.65 -3.87 -28.48
CA LEU A 216 5.64 -4.92 -28.39
C LEU A 216 5.10 -6.31 -28.74
N GLN A 217 3.79 -6.54 -28.58
CA GLN A 217 3.17 -7.85 -28.86
C GLN A 217 3.27 -8.27 -30.32
N SER A 218 3.54 -7.33 -31.23
CA SER A 218 3.82 -7.64 -32.65
C SER A 218 5.21 -8.24 -32.88
N VAL A 219 6.14 -8.09 -31.93
CA VAL A 219 7.55 -8.48 -32.06
C VAL A 219 7.94 -9.61 -31.11
N VAL A 220 7.34 -9.63 -29.90
CA VAL A 220 7.65 -10.60 -28.86
C VAL A 220 6.38 -11.29 -28.34
N PRO A 221 6.46 -12.52 -27.77
CA PRO A 221 5.32 -13.20 -27.19
C PRO A 221 4.62 -12.36 -26.12
N TYR A 222 3.30 -12.51 -25.97
CA TYR A 222 2.44 -11.74 -25.07
C TYR A 222 3.04 -11.53 -23.66
N ALA A 223 3.49 -12.60 -23.02
CA ALA A 223 4.06 -12.49 -21.67
C ALA A 223 5.36 -11.67 -21.63
N TRP A 224 6.19 -11.73 -22.69
CA TRP A 224 7.44 -10.98 -22.76
C TRP A 224 7.21 -9.49 -23.00
N SER A 225 6.12 -9.08 -23.66
CA SER A 225 5.80 -7.68 -23.85
C SER A 225 5.63 -6.94 -22.53
N TYR A 226 5.06 -7.58 -21.50
CA TYR A 226 4.95 -7.04 -20.15
C TYR A 226 6.23 -7.21 -19.32
N ARG A 227 6.90 -8.37 -19.42
CA ARG A 227 8.13 -8.66 -18.67
C ARG A 227 9.24 -7.66 -18.95
N ILE A 228 9.40 -7.25 -20.21
CA ILE A 228 10.38 -6.23 -20.61
C ILE A 228 10.12 -4.93 -19.83
N TRP A 229 8.88 -4.47 -19.74
CA TRP A 229 8.55 -3.27 -19.00
C TRP A 229 8.72 -3.44 -17.49
N PHE A 230 8.41 -4.61 -16.93
CA PHE A 230 8.69 -4.88 -15.52
C PHE A 230 10.19 -4.85 -15.22
N ILE A 231 11.04 -5.36 -16.10
CA ILE A 231 12.49 -5.30 -15.96
C ILE A 231 12.98 -3.85 -16.05
N VAL A 232 12.54 -3.09 -17.05
CA VAL A 232 12.93 -1.67 -17.22
C VAL A 232 12.54 -0.85 -15.99
N LEU A 233 11.31 -1.00 -15.54
CA LEU A 233 10.81 -0.29 -14.35
C LEU A 233 11.52 -0.76 -13.07
N ALA A 234 11.85 -2.04 -12.93
CA ALA A 234 12.57 -2.55 -11.77
C ALA A 234 14.03 -2.04 -11.72
N VAL A 235 14.72 -1.95 -12.85
CA VAL A 235 16.06 -1.35 -12.94
C VAL A 235 16.00 0.13 -12.60
N PHE A 236 15.05 0.88 -13.15
CA PHE A 236 14.85 2.28 -12.82
C PHE A 236 14.54 2.48 -11.32
N ALA A 237 13.63 1.66 -10.78
CA ALA A 237 13.29 1.67 -9.37
C ALA A 237 14.50 1.37 -8.47
N LEU A 238 15.32 0.39 -8.84
CA LEU A 238 16.57 0.06 -8.12
C LEU A 238 17.51 1.26 -8.07
N ILE A 239 17.72 1.94 -9.19
CA ILE A 239 18.55 3.15 -9.24
C ILE A 239 17.98 4.20 -8.27
N CYS A 240 16.68 4.47 -8.33
CA CYS A 240 16.02 5.41 -7.42
C CYS A 240 16.18 5.03 -5.94
N MET A 241 16.02 3.75 -5.59
CA MET A 241 16.18 3.26 -4.22
C MET A 241 17.63 3.36 -3.70
N LEU A 242 18.61 3.21 -4.57
CA LEU A 242 20.03 3.29 -4.21
C LEU A 242 20.52 4.73 -4.03
N VAL A 243 19.86 5.72 -4.64
CA VAL A 243 20.24 7.14 -4.52
C VAL A 243 20.35 7.60 -3.05
N PRO A 244 19.32 7.48 -2.19
CA PRO A 244 19.44 7.89 -0.79
C PRO A 244 20.44 7.04 0.00
N VAL A 245 20.57 5.75 -0.34
CA VAL A 245 21.47 4.81 0.33
C VAL A 245 22.94 5.18 0.15
N PHE A 246 23.31 5.70 -1.03
CA PHE A 246 24.71 6.07 -1.30
C PHE A 246 25.01 7.54 -1.03
N LYS A 247 24.02 8.43 -1.14
CA LYS A 247 24.24 9.88 -1.02
C LYS A 247 23.98 10.42 0.39
N LEU A 248 23.23 9.71 1.23
CA LEU A 248 22.94 10.14 2.59
C LEU A 248 23.68 9.27 3.59
N ASN A 249 24.35 9.91 4.55
CA ASN A 249 24.96 9.23 5.70
C ASN A 249 24.07 9.48 6.92
N GLU A 250 23.42 8.43 7.44
CA GLU A 250 22.48 8.51 8.56
C GLU A 250 23.07 9.21 9.79
N LYS A 251 24.34 8.96 10.09
CA LYS A 251 25.03 9.52 11.27
C LYS A 251 25.21 11.03 11.26
N ASP A 252 25.21 11.64 10.09
CA ASP A 252 25.33 13.09 9.98
C ASP A 252 24.05 13.79 10.45
N PHE A 253 22.92 13.09 10.45
CA PHE A 253 21.60 13.64 10.68
C PHE A 253 20.89 13.09 11.92
N VAL A 254 21.22 11.88 12.37
CA VAL A 254 20.50 11.14 13.40
C VAL A 254 21.42 10.76 14.55
N ASP A 255 21.07 11.17 15.77
CA ASP A 255 21.73 10.78 17.03
C ASP A 255 20.75 9.97 17.90
N ALA A 256 20.15 8.92 17.35
CA ALA A 256 19.20 8.10 18.07
C ALA A 256 19.85 6.85 18.65
N LYS A 257 19.60 6.61 19.95
CA LYS A 257 20.05 5.40 20.66
C LYS A 257 19.17 4.19 20.29
N PRO A 258 19.72 2.96 20.31
CA PRO A 258 18.92 1.75 20.11
C PRO A 258 17.78 1.65 21.13
N SER A 259 16.59 1.25 20.68
CA SER A 259 15.41 1.09 21.53
C SER A 259 15.23 -0.36 21.97
N GLU A 260 14.76 -0.57 23.22
CA GLU A 260 14.50 -1.92 23.78
C GLU A 260 12.99 -2.22 23.91
N SER A 261 12.09 -1.41 23.33
CA SER A 261 10.64 -1.56 23.49
C SER A 261 10.06 -2.83 22.87
N ASN A 262 9.08 -3.44 23.54
CA ASN A 262 8.36 -4.62 23.05
C ASN A 262 7.15 -4.19 22.21
N ALA A 263 7.37 -3.97 20.91
CA ALA A 263 6.40 -3.42 19.97
C ALA A 263 5.09 -4.24 19.91
N MET A 264 5.17 -5.59 19.95
CA MET A 264 3.99 -6.45 19.84
C MET A 264 3.00 -6.29 21.01
N LYS A 265 3.51 -6.18 22.24
CA LYS A 265 2.63 -5.93 23.41
C LYS A 265 1.93 -4.58 23.32
N SER A 266 2.64 -3.57 22.84
CA SER A 266 2.11 -2.22 22.65
C SER A 266 1.06 -2.18 21.55
N LEU A 267 1.27 -2.91 20.44
CA LEU A 267 0.31 -3.05 19.34
C LEU A 267 -1.03 -3.64 19.84
N VAL A 268 -0.98 -4.74 20.59
CA VAL A 268 -2.18 -5.37 21.16
C VAL A 268 -2.91 -4.41 22.12
N LYS A 269 -2.17 -3.64 22.93
CA LYS A 269 -2.74 -2.63 23.85
C LYS A 269 -3.50 -1.54 23.07
N THR A 270 -3.02 -1.14 21.90
CA THR A 270 -3.66 -0.13 21.05
C THR A 270 -5.04 -0.59 20.55
N PHE A 271 -5.22 -1.85 20.19
CA PHE A 271 -6.53 -2.40 19.79
C PHE A 271 -7.54 -2.50 20.95
N LYS A 272 -7.12 -2.32 22.21
CA LYS A 272 -8.04 -2.23 23.35
C LYS A 272 -8.75 -0.87 23.46
N ASN A 273 -8.21 0.19 22.83
CA ASN A 273 -8.90 1.48 22.75
C ASN A 273 -10.20 1.33 21.94
N LYS A 274 -11.34 1.71 22.54
CA LYS A 274 -12.67 1.50 21.96
C LYS A 274 -12.90 2.31 20.70
N GLU A 275 -12.48 3.58 20.69
CA GLU A 275 -12.70 4.47 19.55
C GLU A 275 -11.76 4.10 18.39
N PHE A 276 -10.51 3.73 18.68
CA PHE A 276 -9.59 3.19 17.68
C PHE A 276 -10.12 1.90 17.04
N ARG A 277 -10.69 0.99 17.82
CA ARG A 277 -11.23 -0.27 17.30
C ARG A 277 -12.40 -0.06 16.34
N LYS A 278 -13.34 0.86 16.66
CA LYS A 278 -14.44 1.22 15.76
C LYS A 278 -13.92 1.84 14.46
N PHE A 279 -12.98 2.78 14.59
CA PHE A 279 -12.34 3.39 13.43
C PHE A 279 -11.57 2.34 12.60
N SER A 280 -10.76 1.50 13.22
CA SER A 280 -9.92 0.51 12.53
C SER A 280 -10.75 -0.52 11.75
N LEU A 281 -11.89 -0.98 12.30
CA LEU A 281 -12.80 -1.88 11.58
C LEU A 281 -13.42 -1.20 10.35
N SER A 282 -13.76 0.10 10.45
CA SER A 282 -14.21 0.88 9.30
C SER A 282 -13.07 1.08 8.27
N ASP A 283 -11.86 1.35 8.73
CA ASP A 283 -10.68 1.55 7.87
C ASP A 283 -10.31 0.25 7.10
N ILE A 284 -10.51 -0.93 7.72
CA ILE A 284 -10.41 -2.23 7.03
C ILE A 284 -11.39 -2.29 5.85
N ALA A 285 -12.65 -1.93 6.07
CA ALA A 285 -13.65 -1.93 4.99
C ALA A 285 -13.29 -0.94 3.86
N TYR A 286 -12.73 0.22 4.19
CA TYR A 286 -12.17 1.15 3.22
C TYR A 286 -11.07 0.51 2.37
N TRP A 287 -10.11 -0.14 3.00
CA TRP A 287 -8.99 -0.76 2.29
C TRP A 287 -9.43 -1.95 1.44
N ILE A 288 -10.48 -2.67 1.87
CA ILE A 288 -11.11 -3.68 1.03
C ILE A 288 -11.70 -3.01 -0.22
N GLY A 289 -12.54 -2.00 -0.06
CA GLY A 289 -13.14 -1.29 -1.18
C GLY A 289 -12.08 -0.70 -2.12
N LEU A 290 -11.10 0.03 -1.60
CA LEU A 290 -10.03 0.62 -2.42
C LEU A 290 -9.24 -0.43 -3.20
N THR A 291 -8.90 -1.55 -2.57
CA THR A 291 -8.11 -2.61 -3.20
C THR A 291 -8.91 -3.34 -4.28
N LEU A 292 -10.20 -3.61 -4.03
CA LEU A 292 -11.09 -4.16 -5.04
C LEU A 292 -11.20 -3.25 -6.27
N PHE A 293 -11.18 -1.91 -6.07
CA PHE A 293 -11.17 -0.94 -7.17
C PHE A 293 -9.86 -0.99 -7.95
N GLN A 294 -8.73 -0.87 -7.26
CA GLN A 294 -7.40 -0.83 -7.91
C GLN A 294 -7.10 -2.13 -8.66
N THR A 295 -7.39 -3.27 -8.05
CA THR A 295 -7.19 -4.59 -8.66
C THR A 295 -8.21 -4.85 -9.78
N GLY A 296 -9.46 -4.40 -9.60
CA GLY A 296 -10.56 -4.64 -10.52
C GLY A 296 -10.53 -3.73 -11.75
N LEU A 297 -9.95 -2.53 -11.67
CA LEU A 297 -10.02 -1.55 -12.76
C LEU A 297 -9.57 -2.10 -14.12
N PRO A 298 -8.43 -2.80 -14.28
CA PRO A 298 -8.05 -3.39 -15.56
C PRO A 298 -9.09 -4.37 -16.10
N PHE A 299 -9.71 -5.16 -15.22
CA PHE A 299 -10.74 -6.12 -15.59
C PHE A 299 -12.05 -5.43 -15.97
N PHE A 300 -12.47 -4.40 -15.24
CA PHE A 300 -13.66 -3.61 -15.59
C PHE A 300 -13.50 -2.95 -16.95
N VAL A 301 -12.32 -2.40 -17.25
CA VAL A 301 -11.99 -1.79 -18.53
C VAL A 301 -12.07 -2.81 -19.65
N LYS A 302 -11.40 -3.94 -19.50
CA LYS A 302 -11.25 -4.94 -20.57
C LYS A 302 -12.49 -5.81 -20.75
N VAL A 303 -13.06 -6.32 -19.66
CA VAL A 303 -14.13 -7.32 -19.69
C VAL A 303 -15.51 -6.64 -19.68
N SER A 304 -15.74 -5.66 -18.78
CA SER A 304 -17.07 -5.05 -18.63
C SER A 304 -17.30 -3.93 -19.64
N MET A 305 -16.32 -3.03 -19.84
CA MET A 305 -16.45 -1.90 -20.78
C MET A 305 -16.04 -2.28 -22.20
N LYS A 306 -15.35 -3.42 -22.41
CA LYS A 306 -14.82 -3.90 -23.70
C LYS A 306 -13.89 -2.88 -24.36
N LEU A 307 -13.04 -2.24 -23.58
CA LEU A 307 -12.05 -1.26 -24.01
C LEU A 307 -10.65 -1.87 -24.01
N ASP A 308 -9.72 -1.21 -24.70
CA ASP A 308 -8.30 -1.53 -24.66
C ASP A 308 -7.73 -1.35 -23.24
N GLU A 309 -6.80 -2.21 -22.85
CA GLU A 309 -6.11 -2.15 -21.55
C GLU A 309 -5.42 -0.81 -21.29
N SER A 310 -4.96 -0.11 -22.36
CA SER A 310 -4.34 1.21 -22.27
C SER A 310 -5.25 2.25 -21.58
N ASN A 311 -6.57 2.10 -21.70
CA ASN A 311 -7.53 2.98 -21.00
C ASN A 311 -7.48 2.84 -19.47
N THR A 312 -6.94 1.75 -18.95
CA THR A 312 -6.73 1.59 -17.49
C THR A 312 -5.81 2.68 -16.94
N MET A 313 -4.71 2.97 -17.65
CA MET A 313 -3.81 4.07 -17.27
C MET A 313 -4.51 5.43 -17.36
N LEU A 314 -5.31 5.66 -18.39
CA LEU A 314 -6.07 6.89 -18.56
C LEU A 314 -7.06 7.12 -17.42
N PHE A 315 -7.86 6.12 -17.05
CA PHE A 315 -8.83 6.23 -15.97
C PHE A 315 -8.16 6.37 -14.61
N MET A 316 -7.11 5.59 -14.33
CA MET A 316 -6.38 5.68 -13.06
C MET A 316 -5.66 7.03 -12.92
N GLY A 317 -5.01 7.47 -13.98
CA GLY A 317 -4.33 8.77 -14.03
C GLY A 317 -5.32 9.94 -13.89
N GLY A 318 -6.41 9.92 -14.67
CA GLY A 318 -7.47 10.92 -14.62
C GLY A 318 -8.11 11.02 -13.24
N MET A 319 -8.46 9.89 -12.63
CA MET A 319 -9.01 9.84 -11.27
C MET A 319 -8.04 10.43 -10.24
N THR A 320 -6.75 10.11 -10.36
CA THR A 320 -5.75 10.57 -9.39
C THR A 320 -5.51 12.07 -9.52
N VAL A 321 -5.40 12.59 -10.74
CA VAL A 321 -5.26 14.04 -10.99
C VAL A 321 -6.49 14.79 -10.48
N LEU A 322 -7.68 14.31 -10.81
CA LEU A 322 -8.93 14.93 -10.37
C LEU A 322 -9.09 14.87 -8.84
N SER A 323 -8.70 13.75 -8.21
CA SER A 323 -8.68 13.61 -6.74
C SER A 323 -7.73 14.64 -6.10
N ALA A 324 -6.54 14.85 -6.67
CA ALA A 324 -5.58 15.84 -6.19
C ALA A 324 -6.13 17.28 -6.24
N CYS A 325 -6.96 17.61 -7.23
CA CYS A 325 -7.61 18.92 -7.31
C CYS A 325 -8.56 19.20 -6.12
N PHE A 326 -9.11 18.15 -5.51
CA PHE A 326 -9.98 18.29 -4.34
C PHE A 326 -9.21 18.42 -3.01
N TYR A 327 -7.93 18.09 -2.94
CA TYR A 327 -7.15 18.12 -1.68
C TYR A 327 -7.20 19.46 -0.94
N PRO A 328 -7.08 20.64 -1.59
CA PRO A 328 -7.17 21.93 -0.89
C PRO A 328 -8.53 22.19 -0.25
N MET A 329 -9.60 21.53 -0.73
CA MET A 329 -10.95 21.70 -0.20
C MET A 329 -11.18 20.86 1.05
N VAL A 330 -10.46 19.74 1.22
CA VAL A 330 -10.70 18.76 2.30
C VAL A 330 -10.60 19.41 3.67
N SER A 331 -9.57 20.24 3.92
CA SER A 331 -9.37 20.90 5.22
C SER A 331 -10.52 21.87 5.57
N LYS A 332 -11.02 22.63 4.59
CA LYS A 332 -12.16 23.54 4.76
C LYS A 332 -13.46 22.76 5.04
N LEU A 333 -13.66 21.65 4.35
CA LEU A 333 -14.82 20.77 4.56
C LEU A 333 -14.77 20.11 5.96
N VAL A 334 -13.59 19.66 6.39
CA VAL A 334 -13.39 19.07 7.73
C VAL A 334 -13.73 20.08 8.81
N ALA A 335 -13.30 21.34 8.68
CA ALA A 335 -13.63 22.40 9.63
C ALA A 335 -15.15 22.67 9.72
N LYS A 336 -15.90 22.51 8.61
CA LYS A 336 -17.35 22.77 8.55
C LYS A 336 -18.20 21.58 8.98
N PHE A 337 -17.86 20.36 8.58
CA PHE A 337 -18.73 19.18 8.71
C PHE A 337 -18.23 18.14 9.71
N GLY A 338 -16.96 18.23 10.14
CA GLY A 338 -16.27 17.23 10.95
C GLY A 338 -15.70 16.06 10.11
N LYS A 339 -14.77 15.31 10.69
CA LYS A 339 -14.05 14.23 10.02
C LYS A 339 -14.95 13.02 9.76
N LYS A 340 -15.72 12.59 10.77
CA LYS A 340 -16.62 11.43 10.70
C LYS A 340 -17.62 11.52 9.55
N LYS A 341 -18.35 12.63 9.42
CA LYS A 341 -19.39 12.82 8.39
C LYS A 341 -18.78 12.78 6.99
N LEU A 342 -17.60 13.37 6.80
CA LEU A 342 -16.93 13.39 5.51
C LEU A 342 -16.40 12.01 5.10
N VAL A 343 -15.89 11.21 6.04
CA VAL A 343 -15.48 9.83 5.73
C VAL A 343 -16.71 8.98 5.37
N ILE A 344 -17.84 9.14 6.06
CA ILE A 344 -19.10 8.46 5.69
C ILE A 344 -19.55 8.90 4.27
N ALA A 345 -19.49 10.20 3.97
CA ALA A 345 -19.81 10.69 2.61
C ALA A 345 -18.84 10.12 1.56
N GLY A 346 -17.57 9.96 1.89
CA GLY A 346 -16.57 9.28 1.06
C GLY A 346 -16.94 7.81 0.78
N PHE A 347 -17.38 7.07 1.79
CA PHE A 347 -17.86 5.70 1.59
C PHE A 347 -19.09 5.63 0.68
N LEU A 348 -20.06 6.51 0.90
CA LEU A 348 -21.27 6.54 0.07
C LEU A 348 -20.97 6.93 -1.38
N GLY A 349 -20.06 7.88 -1.60
CA GLY A 349 -19.62 8.26 -2.94
C GLY A 349 -18.87 7.14 -3.65
N LEU A 350 -18.00 6.41 -2.92
CA LEU A 350 -17.32 5.23 -3.49
C LEU A 350 -18.31 4.10 -3.78
N SER A 351 -19.32 3.89 -2.92
CA SER A 351 -20.41 2.95 -3.17
C SER A 351 -21.16 3.28 -4.46
N LEU A 352 -21.44 4.57 -4.72
CA LEU A 352 -22.10 5.00 -5.94
C LEU A 352 -21.27 4.69 -7.19
N ALA A 353 -19.94 4.89 -7.14
CA ALA A 353 -19.06 4.50 -8.23
C ALA A 353 -19.11 2.99 -8.50
N TYR A 354 -19.19 2.16 -7.46
CA TYR A 354 -19.36 0.71 -7.60
C TYR A 354 -20.72 0.29 -8.11
N VAL A 355 -21.79 0.98 -7.73
CA VAL A 355 -23.14 0.75 -8.30
C VAL A 355 -23.10 0.97 -9.81
N ILE A 356 -22.48 2.06 -10.28
CA ILE A 356 -22.31 2.29 -11.73
C ILE A 356 -21.50 1.16 -12.36
N THR A 357 -20.41 0.72 -11.71
CA THR A 357 -19.60 -0.41 -12.20
C THR A 357 -20.42 -1.70 -12.32
N ALA A 358 -21.30 -2.00 -11.35
CA ALA A 358 -22.17 -3.18 -11.39
C ALA A 358 -23.24 -3.10 -12.49
N LEU A 359 -23.63 -1.90 -12.89
CA LEU A 359 -24.65 -1.66 -13.94
C LEU A 359 -24.06 -1.72 -15.36
N ILE A 360 -22.73 -1.76 -15.53
CA ILE A 360 -22.10 -1.88 -16.85
C ILE A 360 -22.58 -3.19 -17.52
N GLY A 361 -23.03 -3.07 -18.76
CA GLY A 361 -23.55 -4.20 -19.53
C GLY A 361 -24.98 -4.66 -19.16
N VAL A 362 -25.61 -4.08 -18.14
CA VAL A 362 -27.04 -4.25 -17.81
C VAL A 362 -27.84 -3.09 -18.42
N VAL A 363 -27.33 -1.89 -18.23
CA VAL A 363 -27.98 -0.67 -18.73
C VAL A 363 -27.44 -0.35 -20.13
N PRO A 364 -28.32 -0.29 -21.17
CA PRO A 364 -27.88 -0.20 -22.57
C PRO A 364 -26.99 0.99 -22.91
N PHE A 365 -27.13 2.12 -22.20
CA PHE A 365 -26.32 3.33 -22.45
C PHE A 365 -25.00 3.36 -21.70
N LEU A 366 -24.76 2.45 -20.73
CA LEU A 366 -23.50 2.33 -20.00
C LEU A 366 -22.52 1.42 -20.74
N THR A 367 -21.98 1.91 -21.87
CA THR A 367 -21.06 1.17 -22.74
C THR A 367 -19.85 2.02 -23.13
N GLY A 368 -18.75 1.38 -23.52
CA GLY A 368 -17.53 2.04 -23.99
C GLY A 368 -16.90 2.94 -22.93
N MET A 369 -16.50 4.15 -23.31
CA MET A 369 -15.78 5.10 -22.45
C MET A 369 -16.66 5.76 -21.37
N LEU A 370 -17.97 5.85 -21.59
CA LEU A 370 -18.88 6.61 -20.73
C LEU A 370 -18.85 6.15 -19.25
N PRO A 371 -19.02 4.84 -18.94
CA PRO A 371 -18.97 4.39 -17.55
C PRO A 371 -17.62 4.67 -16.89
N GLY A 372 -16.51 4.54 -17.60
CA GLY A 372 -15.18 4.87 -17.09
C GLY A 372 -15.04 6.34 -16.69
N ILE A 373 -15.52 7.24 -17.52
CA ILE A 373 -15.54 8.69 -17.24
C ILE A 373 -16.42 9.00 -16.03
N LEU A 374 -17.62 8.41 -15.95
CA LEU A 374 -18.51 8.59 -14.80
C LEU A 374 -17.91 8.10 -13.50
N ILE A 375 -17.27 6.93 -13.53
CA ILE A 375 -16.57 6.36 -12.36
C ILE A 375 -15.44 7.29 -11.91
N VAL A 376 -14.63 7.80 -12.84
CA VAL A 376 -13.54 8.73 -12.54
C VAL A 376 -14.06 9.99 -11.85
N ILE A 377 -15.11 10.62 -12.39
CA ILE A 377 -15.68 11.85 -11.84
C ILE A 377 -16.26 11.61 -10.43
N ILE A 378 -17.03 10.52 -10.27
CA ILE A 378 -17.73 10.22 -9.01
C ILE A 378 -16.76 9.74 -7.94
N ALA A 379 -15.76 8.91 -8.27
CA ALA A 379 -14.82 8.36 -7.31
C ALA A 379 -13.73 9.35 -6.88
N ALA A 380 -13.39 10.36 -7.68
CA ALA A 380 -12.28 11.26 -7.41
C ALA A 380 -12.42 12.04 -6.09
N PHE A 381 -13.61 12.59 -5.81
CA PHE A 381 -13.87 13.29 -4.55
C PHE A 381 -13.87 12.37 -3.32
N PRO A 382 -14.57 11.22 -3.30
CA PRO A 382 -14.44 10.21 -2.27
C PRO A 382 -13.00 9.77 -2.01
N MET A 383 -12.21 9.57 -3.06
CA MET A 383 -10.81 9.18 -2.93
C MET A 383 -9.96 10.26 -2.24
N ALA A 384 -10.24 11.53 -2.51
CA ALA A 384 -9.59 12.64 -1.81
C ALA A 384 -9.91 12.65 -0.30
N LEU A 385 -11.18 12.45 0.06
CA LEU A 385 -11.62 12.41 1.46
C LEU A 385 -11.01 11.21 2.21
N LEU A 386 -11.12 10.02 1.63
CA LEU A 386 -10.67 8.77 2.23
C LEU A 386 -9.14 8.61 2.22
N GLY A 387 -8.44 9.31 1.35
CA GLY A 387 -6.97 9.34 1.34
C GLY A 387 -6.36 10.18 2.46
N ILE A 388 -7.04 11.24 2.91
CA ILE A 388 -6.49 12.23 3.85
C ILE A 388 -7.07 12.08 5.26
N ILE A 389 -8.40 12.05 5.39
CA ILE A 389 -9.09 12.19 6.68
C ILE A 389 -8.82 11.02 7.64
N PRO A 390 -8.76 9.74 7.23
CA PRO A 390 -8.51 8.63 8.13
C PRO A 390 -7.20 8.75 8.92
N GLN A 391 -6.14 9.31 8.32
CA GLN A 391 -4.87 9.54 9.00
C GLN A 391 -5.02 10.58 10.13
N ALA A 392 -5.82 11.63 9.89
CA ALA A 392 -6.10 12.64 10.88
C ALA A 392 -6.96 12.10 12.04
N ILE A 393 -7.88 11.16 11.78
CA ILE A 393 -8.65 10.49 12.86
C ILE A 393 -7.73 9.65 13.73
N VAL A 394 -6.76 8.92 13.14
CA VAL A 394 -5.78 8.13 13.92
C VAL A 394 -4.96 9.03 14.84
N ALA A 395 -4.50 10.18 14.33
CA ALA A 395 -3.74 11.13 15.13
C ALA A 395 -4.57 11.66 16.33
N ASP A 396 -5.85 12.02 16.09
CA ASP A 396 -6.74 12.51 17.17
C ASP A 396 -6.97 11.44 18.25
N VAL A 397 -7.23 10.19 17.83
CA VAL A 397 -7.45 9.07 18.78
C VAL A 397 -6.17 8.72 19.53
N ALA A 398 -5.01 8.82 18.89
CA ALA A 398 -3.73 8.59 19.55
C ALA A 398 -3.41 9.68 20.58
N GLU A 399 -3.73 10.93 20.28
CA GLU A 399 -3.58 12.05 21.23
C GLU A 399 -4.60 11.96 22.40
N GLU A 400 -5.85 11.59 22.11
CA GLU A 400 -6.87 11.31 23.15
C GLU A 400 -6.40 10.20 24.08
N ASP A 401 -5.89 9.09 23.55
CA ASP A 401 -5.34 7.99 24.34
C ASP A 401 -4.17 8.45 25.23
N ALA A 402 -3.27 9.28 24.68
CA ALA A 402 -2.15 9.83 25.45
C ALA A 402 -2.59 10.73 26.60
N ILE A 403 -3.68 11.49 26.44
CA ILE A 403 -4.27 12.31 27.50
C ILE A 403 -4.89 11.43 28.59
N VAL A 404 -5.65 10.42 28.18
CA VAL A 404 -6.39 9.55 29.11
C VAL A 404 -5.47 8.59 29.85
N THR A 405 -4.46 8.04 29.20
CA THR A 405 -3.57 7.01 29.77
C THR A 405 -2.26 7.55 30.32
N GLY A 406 -1.88 8.79 29.97
CA GLY A 406 -0.56 9.35 30.27
C GLY A 406 0.59 8.76 29.47
N GLU A 407 0.33 7.80 28.56
CA GLU A 407 1.35 7.11 27.75
C GLU A 407 1.34 7.63 26.31
N ASN A 408 2.44 8.20 25.83
CA ASN A 408 2.56 8.59 24.44
C ASN A 408 2.89 7.36 23.56
N ARG A 409 1.86 6.84 22.87
CA ARG A 409 1.93 5.67 22.00
C ARG A 409 1.52 5.96 20.56
N GLU A 410 1.60 7.20 20.12
CA GLU A 410 1.14 7.63 18.79
C GLU A 410 1.65 6.73 17.64
N GLY A 411 2.95 6.42 17.64
CA GLY A 411 3.54 5.54 16.63
C GLY A 411 2.89 4.14 16.58
N MET A 412 2.38 3.64 17.71
CA MET A 412 1.71 2.33 17.75
C MET A 412 0.29 2.37 17.15
N PHE A 413 -0.40 3.50 17.21
CA PHE A 413 -1.70 3.69 16.54
C PHE A 413 -1.54 3.68 15.02
N PHE A 414 -0.50 4.33 14.50
CA PHE A 414 -0.19 4.27 13.07
C PHE A 414 0.26 2.87 12.63
N ALA A 415 1.06 2.18 13.45
CA ALA A 415 1.45 0.79 13.18
C ALA A 415 0.24 -0.16 13.17
N ALA A 416 -0.68 -0.01 14.14
CA ALA A 416 -1.91 -0.79 14.20
C ALA A 416 -2.83 -0.52 13.00
N ARG A 417 -2.91 0.72 12.54
CA ARG A 417 -3.62 1.07 11.31
C ARG A 417 -2.98 0.43 10.07
N THR A 418 -1.66 0.44 9.96
CA THR A 418 -0.95 -0.21 8.86
C THR A 418 -1.21 -1.71 8.85
N PHE A 419 -1.25 -2.36 10.01
CA PHE A 419 -1.64 -3.76 10.13
C PHE A 419 -3.08 -3.99 9.63
N ALA A 420 -4.04 -3.17 10.07
CA ALA A 420 -5.43 -3.24 9.64
C ALA A 420 -5.59 -3.03 8.12
N MET A 421 -4.85 -2.07 7.55
CA MET A 421 -4.76 -1.83 6.11
C MET A 421 -4.31 -3.08 5.36
N LYS A 422 -3.20 -3.69 5.76
CA LYS A 422 -2.65 -4.89 5.11
C LYS A 422 -3.63 -6.06 5.20
N PHE A 423 -4.30 -6.21 6.33
CA PHE A 423 -5.35 -7.22 6.51
C PHE A 423 -6.53 -6.99 5.55
N GLY A 424 -7.02 -5.75 5.44
CA GLY A 424 -8.07 -5.38 4.48
C GLY A 424 -7.67 -5.66 3.03
N GLN A 425 -6.45 -5.28 2.64
CA GLN A 425 -5.91 -5.56 1.31
C GLN A 425 -5.82 -7.06 1.01
N SER A 426 -5.39 -7.87 1.99
CA SER A 426 -5.29 -9.31 1.81
C SER A 426 -6.65 -9.97 1.58
N LEU A 427 -7.65 -9.54 2.36
CA LEU A 427 -9.02 -10.02 2.21
C LEU A 427 -9.62 -9.60 0.88
N ALA A 428 -9.35 -8.37 0.43
CA ALA A 428 -9.79 -7.88 -0.87
C ALA A 428 -9.25 -8.72 -2.03
N MET A 429 -7.95 -9.05 -2.01
CA MET A 429 -7.32 -9.88 -3.05
C MET A 429 -7.94 -11.29 -3.09
N LEU A 430 -8.17 -11.90 -1.92
CA LEU A 430 -8.83 -13.19 -1.80
C LEU A 430 -10.25 -13.15 -2.36
N VAL A 431 -11.03 -12.15 -1.98
CA VAL A 431 -12.42 -11.94 -2.45
C VAL A 431 -12.45 -11.68 -3.95
N PHE A 432 -11.58 -10.79 -4.45
CA PHE A 432 -11.53 -10.46 -5.88
C PHE A 432 -11.26 -11.69 -6.74
N THR A 433 -10.18 -12.42 -6.46
CA THR A 433 -9.77 -13.57 -7.28
C THR A 433 -10.80 -14.69 -7.27
N SER A 434 -11.52 -14.86 -6.16
CA SER A 434 -12.54 -15.88 -6.02
C SER A 434 -13.86 -15.51 -6.70
N LEU A 435 -14.27 -14.23 -6.63
CA LEU A 435 -15.53 -13.78 -7.20
C LEU A 435 -15.43 -13.46 -8.70
N ALA A 436 -14.28 -12.97 -9.17
CA ALA A 436 -14.11 -12.55 -10.55
C ALA A 436 -14.31 -13.67 -11.58
N VAL A 437 -14.16 -14.93 -11.19
CA VAL A 437 -14.35 -16.11 -12.06
C VAL A 437 -15.76 -16.69 -12.00
N LEU A 438 -16.64 -16.20 -11.12
CA LEU A 438 -18.03 -16.66 -11.04
C LEU A 438 -18.78 -16.30 -12.33
N GLY A 439 -19.64 -17.23 -12.81
CA GLY A 439 -20.36 -17.03 -14.05
C GLY A 439 -19.53 -17.26 -15.32
N ALA A 440 -18.29 -17.76 -15.20
CA ALA A 440 -17.55 -18.24 -16.38
C ALA A 440 -18.31 -19.41 -17.02
N SER A 441 -18.16 -19.55 -18.35
CA SER A 441 -18.88 -20.57 -19.14
C SER A 441 -18.45 -22.01 -18.84
N GLN A 442 -17.37 -22.20 -18.08
CA GLN A 442 -16.79 -23.48 -17.69
C GLN A 442 -17.17 -23.84 -16.25
N LYS A 443 -16.91 -25.13 -15.87
CA LYS A 443 -17.09 -25.57 -14.48
C LYS A 443 -16.15 -24.79 -13.56
N LEU A 444 -16.65 -24.38 -12.39
CA LEU A 444 -15.94 -23.53 -11.44
C LEU A 444 -14.65 -24.16 -10.85
N ASP A 445 -14.48 -25.46 -10.97
CA ASP A 445 -13.27 -26.20 -10.60
C ASP A 445 -12.24 -26.32 -11.74
N SER A 446 -12.52 -25.79 -12.92
CA SER A 446 -11.59 -25.81 -14.06
C SER A 446 -10.31 -25.02 -13.76
N ASN A 447 -9.18 -25.54 -14.21
CA ASN A 447 -7.86 -24.94 -13.96
C ASN A 447 -7.57 -23.68 -14.76
N ASP A 448 -8.42 -23.33 -15.72
CA ASP A 448 -8.23 -22.31 -16.75
C ASP A 448 -9.39 -21.33 -16.86
N LEU A 449 -10.02 -20.99 -15.73
CA LEU A 449 -11.06 -19.98 -15.69
C LEU A 449 -10.49 -18.58 -15.98
N THR A 450 -11.29 -17.81 -16.69
CA THR A 450 -11.05 -16.39 -16.94
C THR A 450 -12.01 -15.52 -16.14
N ALA A 451 -11.66 -14.25 -15.96
CA ALA A 451 -12.57 -13.30 -15.33
C ALA A 451 -13.83 -13.09 -16.20
N SER A 452 -15.00 -13.20 -15.59
CA SER A 452 -16.27 -13.08 -16.26
C SER A 452 -16.97 -11.74 -15.99
N PRO A 453 -17.84 -11.25 -16.88
CA PRO A 453 -18.63 -10.04 -16.64
C PRO A 453 -19.52 -10.17 -15.40
N ASP A 454 -20.13 -11.34 -15.17
CA ASP A 454 -20.99 -11.59 -14.01
C ASP A 454 -20.19 -11.66 -12.71
N GLY A 455 -19.02 -12.31 -12.71
CA GLY A 455 -18.11 -12.32 -11.58
C GLY A 455 -17.66 -10.92 -11.20
N LEU A 456 -17.29 -10.11 -12.17
CA LEU A 456 -16.91 -8.70 -11.93
C LEU A 456 -18.06 -7.84 -11.40
N ARG A 457 -19.29 -8.10 -11.84
CA ARG A 457 -20.48 -7.47 -11.28
C ARG A 457 -20.69 -7.84 -9.81
N ILE A 458 -20.51 -9.12 -9.46
CA ILE A 458 -20.58 -9.59 -8.07
C ILE A 458 -19.50 -8.92 -7.22
N VAL A 459 -18.27 -8.79 -7.74
CA VAL A 459 -17.19 -8.04 -7.06
C VAL A 459 -17.60 -6.60 -6.77
N ALA A 460 -18.21 -5.90 -7.74
CA ALA A 460 -18.67 -4.54 -7.55
C ALA A 460 -19.78 -4.45 -6.48
N ILE A 461 -20.74 -5.37 -6.48
CA ILE A 461 -21.81 -5.42 -5.46
C ILE A 461 -21.23 -5.69 -4.08
N VAL A 462 -20.31 -6.63 -3.94
CA VAL A 462 -19.63 -6.93 -2.67
C VAL A 462 -18.82 -5.72 -2.17
N ALA A 463 -18.19 -4.97 -3.07
CA ALA A 463 -17.51 -3.72 -2.72
C ALA A 463 -18.49 -2.65 -2.20
N VAL A 464 -19.69 -2.52 -2.79
CA VAL A 464 -20.76 -1.67 -2.24
C VAL A 464 -21.10 -2.09 -0.81
N CYS A 465 -21.29 -3.39 -0.56
CA CYS A 465 -21.60 -3.91 0.78
C CYS A 465 -20.49 -3.54 1.80
N PHE A 466 -19.22 -3.69 1.44
CA PHE A 466 -18.11 -3.30 2.32
C PHE A 466 -18.06 -1.79 2.56
N CYS A 467 -18.29 -0.96 1.56
CA CYS A 467 -18.36 0.48 1.72
C CYS A 467 -19.51 0.91 2.66
N ILE A 468 -20.70 0.33 2.48
CA ILE A 468 -21.83 0.60 3.38
C ILE A 468 -21.52 0.12 4.80
N LEU A 469 -20.96 -1.10 4.95
CA LEU A 469 -20.57 -1.64 6.24
C LEU A 469 -19.54 -0.72 6.93
N GLY A 470 -18.54 -0.23 6.20
CA GLY A 470 -17.56 0.74 6.70
C GLY A 470 -18.21 2.03 7.21
N ALA A 471 -19.17 2.58 6.45
CA ALA A 471 -19.94 3.75 6.84
C ALA A 471 -20.76 3.50 8.12
N VAL A 472 -21.44 2.35 8.22
CA VAL A 472 -22.24 1.95 9.38
C VAL A 472 -21.36 1.78 10.61
N ILE A 473 -20.23 1.07 10.51
CA ILE A 473 -19.28 0.90 11.62
C ILE A 473 -18.75 2.25 12.09
N LEU A 474 -18.38 3.14 11.16
CA LEU A 474 -17.88 4.47 11.49
C LEU A 474 -18.96 5.34 12.15
N SER A 475 -20.24 5.09 11.89
CA SER A 475 -21.32 5.80 12.56
C SER A 475 -21.31 5.60 14.07
N ALA A 476 -20.74 4.51 14.58
CA ALA A 476 -20.56 4.21 16.00
C ALA A 476 -19.32 4.90 16.62
N TYR A 477 -18.41 5.47 15.83
CA TYR A 477 -17.27 6.25 16.32
C TYR A 477 -17.74 7.57 16.92
N ASP A 478 -17.24 7.91 18.13
CA ASP A 478 -17.64 9.14 18.83
C ASP A 478 -16.59 10.26 18.66
N GLU A 479 -16.67 10.96 17.51
CA GLU A 479 -15.80 12.11 17.21
C GLU A 479 -15.93 13.21 18.27
N LYS A 480 -17.17 13.47 18.78
CA LYS A 480 -17.40 14.54 19.75
C LYS A 480 -16.69 14.29 21.08
N LYS A 481 -16.70 13.04 21.56
CA LYS A 481 -15.98 12.64 22.76
C LYS A 481 -14.49 12.86 22.61
N VAL A 482 -13.89 12.38 21.51
CA VAL A 482 -12.46 12.54 21.23
C VAL A 482 -12.09 14.03 21.19
N MET A 483 -12.82 14.84 20.41
CA MET A 483 -12.55 16.27 20.29
C MET A 483 -12.72 17.03 21.61
N LYS A 484 -13.69 16.65 22.47
CA LYS A 484 -13.88 17.24 23.80
C LYS A 484 -12.67 16.99 24.71
N THR A 485 -12.12 15.78 24.68
CA THR A 485 -10.91 15.45 25.46
C THR A 485 -9.69 16.26 24.97
N LEU A 486 -9.57 16.47 23.66
CA LEU A 486 -8.49 17.28 23.08
C LEU A 486 -8.62 18.76 23.47
N SER A 487 -9.83 19.35 23.44
CA SER A 487 -10.06 20.76 23.80
C SER A 487 -9.82 21.04 25.26
N SER A 488 -10.22 20.13 26.18
CA SER A 488 -9.98 20.30 27.62
C SER A 488 -8.50 20.38 28.00
N LYS A 489 -7.61 19.73 27.22
CA LYS A 489 -6.16 19.85 27.40
C LYS A 489 -5.62 21.20 26.91
N ALA A 490 -6.20 21.76 25.85
CA ALA A 490 -5.80 23.06 25.35
C ALA A 490 -6.11 24.16 26.41
N GLU A 491 -7.34 24.14 26.99
CA GLU A 491 -7.77 25.08 28.05
C GLU A 491 -6.94 24.94 29.32
N SER A 492 -6.42 23.76 29.66
CA SER A 492 -5.58 23.56 30.86
C SER A 492 -4.12 24.02 30.69
N LYS A 493 -3.72 24.45 29.49
CA LYS A 493 -2.37 24.95 29.20
C LYS A 493 -2.30 26.46 28.99
N GLU A 494 -3.45 27.14 28.84
CA GLU A 494 -3.62 28.59 28.95
C GLU A 494 -3.87 29.01 30.42
#